data_d33093de82401d2a979e67fec5506087
#
_entry.id   d33093de82401d2a979e67fec5506087
#
_cell.length_a   1.000
_cell.length_b   1.000
_cell.length_c   1.000
_cell.angle_alpha   90.00
_cell.angle_beta   90.00
_cell.angle_gamma   90.00
#
_symmetry.space_group_name_H-M   'P 1'
#
loop_
_entity.id
_entity.type
_entity.pdbx_description
1 polymer ?
#
loop_
_entity_poly.entity_id
_entity_poly.type
_entity_poly.pdbx_seq_one_letter_code
_entity_poly.pdbx_strand_id
1 'polypeptide(L)'
;MRATSLLAIGLLVAACEPEPATCVPNETRACLCEPGREGAQVCAASGDAYSACECDAPLDAGTARADGGEGADAGARAGDAGVEVCRELGPVRAFPGAVGFGAGARGGRGGRVIVVDTLADDGPGSLREALSASGPRVVVFAVSGTILLESSLRITEPHVTVAGQTAPGGGIALRTADHVNTPAILSSADEVVIRYLRVRPGPSTEPSNSVDAITVTAGRNIVLANNSFSWAVDENVNLWYDASDITVQDNLISEALFDSTHTYGLPHSKGFIAGPDNARVSLVRNVFAHNDDRNPLMGCAHPYELINNVGYNGYQVGAAMALSEGTRVNFVGNVYLAGPMHRPSRYQVIVSGSDGGPLVPESIYVRDNLTPRADPSDDWAVMGWGGVHGGDYNGSPLPESVRALTPFEMSDAPAEPIPAAELVDRLLPTVGASRPLRDAVDARVVEDIRSGTGRLIDHPSEVGGWPELASGAPLPDADADGMPDAWETRRGLDPTDPADAWEDRDGDGWSNLEESLECP
;
A
#
# COMPACT_ATOMS: atom_id res chain seq x y z
N MET A 1 -14.57 0.50 51.36
CA MET A 1 -13.37 1.20 50.95
C MET A 1 -12.48 0.17 50.25
N ARG A 2 -12.59 0.06 48.97
CA ARG A 2 -11.64 -0.70 48.13
C ARG A 2 -11.10 0.28 47.10
N ALA A 3 -9.82 0.55 47.21
CA ALA A 3 -9.09 1.39 46.27
C ALA A 3 -8.95 0.63 44.95
N THR A 4 -9.51 1.18 43.91
CA THR A 4 -9.29 0.76 42.50
C THR A 4 -7.98 1.38 42.07
N SER A 5 -6.96 0.54 41.94
CA SER A 5 -5.71 0.91 41.28
C SER A 5 -5.96 1.07 39.78
N LEU A 6 -5.90 2.31 39.33
CA LEU A 6 -5.67 2.63 37.91
C LEU A 6 -4.22 2.23 37.62
N LEU A 7 -4.04 1.10 36.97
CA LEU A 7 -2.77 0.76 36.34
C LEU A 7 -2.65 1.66 35.10
N ALA A 8 -1.71 2.57 35.18
CA ALA A 8 -1.22 3.30 34.02
C ALA A 8 -0.62 2.29 33.01
N ILE A 9 -1.25 2.13 31.86
CA ILE A 9 -0.64 1.53 30.69
C ILE A 9 0.26 2.64 30.11
N GLY A 10 1.42 2.72 30.69
CA GLY A 10 2.50 3.56 30.24
C GLY A 10 3.71 2.68 29.98
N LEU A 11 4.25 2.79 28.78
CA LEU A 11 5.57 2.33 28.32
C LEU A 11 5.79 0.82 28.23
N LEU A 12 5.51 0.30 27.06
CA LEU A 12 6.34 -0.74 26.42
C LEU A 12 6.27 -0.51 24.90
N VAL A 13 6.66 0.68 24.45
CA VAL A 13 6.82 1.05 23.02
C VAL A 13 8.30 1.30 22.73
N ALA A 14 9.20 0.62 23.41
CA ALA A 14 10.62 0.95 23.36
C ALA A 14 11.44 0.13 22.38
N ALA A 15 10.86 -0.78 21.59
CA ALA A 15 11.65 -1.67 20.75
C ALA A 15 11.64 -1.37 19.23
N CYS A 16 10.71 -0.56 18.72
CA CYS A 16 10.66 -0.24 17.28
C CYS A 16 10.28 1.23 16.98
N GLU A 17 10.21 2.13 17.94
CA GLU A 17 10.07 3.56 17.66
C GLU A 17 11.43 4.22 17.48
N PRO A 18 11.63 5.03 16.41
CA PRO A 18 12.81 5.85 16.31
C PRO A 18 12.81 6.91 17.42
N GLU A 19 13.94 7.04 18.12
CA GLU A 19 14.17 8.25 18.90
C GLU A 19 14.05 9.49 17.98
N PRO A 20 13.64 10.66 18.49
CA PRO A 20 13.52 11.87 17.68
C PRO A 20 14.86 12.10 16.97
N ALA A 21 14.80 12.10 15.65
CA ALA A 21 15.99 12.17 14.81
C ALA A 21 16.76 13.45 15.08
N THR A 22 17.85 13.34 15.81
CA THR A 22 18.93 14.33 15.76
C THR A 22 19.48 14.29 14.36
N CYS A 23 19.68 15.46 13.74
CA CYS A 23 20.23 15.50 12.40
C CYS A 23 21.74 15.24 12.40
N VAL A 24 22.30 14.81 11.27
CA VAL A 24 23.76 14.64 11.15
C VAL A 24 24.42 16.02 10.98
N PRO A 25 25.39 16.41 11.81
CA PRO A 25 26.05 17.70 11.70
C PRO A 25 26.52 18.03 10.27
N ASN A 26 26.17 19.22 9.77
CA ASN A 26 26.41 19.71 8.40
C ASN A 26 25.63 18.98 7.29
N GLU A 27 24.70 18.13 7.61
CA GLU A 27 23.79 17.56 6.65
C GLU A 27 22.86 18.63 6.09
N THR A 28 22.67 18.64 4.77
CA THR A 28 21.76 19.57 4.09
C THR A 28 20.52 18.82 3.62
N ARG A 29 19.31 19.36 3.90
CA ARG A 29 18.06 18.85 3.35
C ARG A 29 17.28 19.93 2.62
N ALA A 30 16.45 19.54 1.67
CA ALA A 30 15.53 20.45 1.01
C ALA A 30 14.43 20.93 1.96
N CYS A 31 13.97 22.17 1.78
CA CYS A 31 12.86 22.77 2.49
C CYS A 31 12.06 23.65 1.53
N LEU A 32 10.81 23.94 1.86
CA LEU A 32 9.94 24.76 1.02
C LEU A 32 9.89 26.20 1.52
N CYS A 33 10.06 27.12 0.59
CA CYS A 33 9.94 28.55 0.79
C CYS A 33 8.61 29.08 0.25
N GLU A 34 8.03 30.11 0.86
CA GLU A 34 6.83 30.74 0.29
C GLU A 34 7.18 31.67 -0.89
N PRO A 35 6.38 31.67 -1.99
CA PRO A 35 5.35 30.73 -2.43
C PRO A 35 5.93 29.65 -3.37
N GLY A 36 6.09 28.44 -2.87
CA GLY A 36 6.38 27.27 -3.71
C GLY A 36 7.79 27.18 -4.31
N ARG A 37 8.79 27.89 -3.74
CA ARG A 37 10.20 27.75 -4.11
C ARG A 37 10.91 26.78 -3.16
N GLU A 38 11.83 26.01 -3.69
CA GLU A 38 12.69 25.14 -2.92
C GLU A 38 13.83 25.94 -2.27
N GLY A 39 14.17 25.55 -1.06
CA GLY A 39 15.32 26.06 -0.31
C GLY A 39 16.10 24.91 0.31
N ALA A 40 17.14 25.24 1.07
CA ALA A 40 17.97 24.28 1.77
C ALA A 40 18.07 24.62 3.27
N GLN A 41 18.09 23.58 4.10
CA GLN A 41 18.40 23.65 5.53
C GLN A 41 19.64 22.83 5.82
N VAL A 42 20.47 23.32 6.74
CA VAL A 42 21.69 22.61 7.16
C VAL A 42 21.55 22.23 8.63
N CYS A 43 21.91 21.01 8.96
CA CYS A 43 21.97 20.55 10.33
C CYS A 43 23.07 21.29 11.11
N ALA A 44 22.74 21.80 12.28
CA ALA A 44 23.70 22.45 13.16
C ALA A 44 24.86 21.50 13.53
N ALA A 45 26.03 22.09 13.81
CA ALA A 45 27.21 21.31 14.19
C ALA A 45 27.02 20.50 15.49
N SER A 46 26.02 20.83 16.29
CA SER A 46 25.59 20.10 17.49
C SER A 46 24.76 18.86 17.20
N GLY A 47 24.17 18.73 16.00
CA GLY A 47 23.30 17.63 15.63
C GLY A 47 21.88 17.70 16.16
N ASP A 48 21.47 18.81 16.77
CA ASP A 48 20.21 18.90 17.51
C ASP A 48 19.04 19.45 16.67
N ALA A 49 19.33 20.23 15.64
CA ALA A 49 18.31 20.88 14.82
C ALA A 49 18.85 21.31 13.45
N TYR A 50 17.95 21.45 12.48
CA TYR A 50 18.25 22.11 11.22
C TYR A 50 18.14 23.63 11.33
N SER A 51 18.93 24.35 10.51
CA SER A 51 18.82 25.81 10.34
C SER A 51 17.45 26.21 9.78
N ALA A 52 17.14 27.50 9.80
CA ALA A 52 16.02 28.02 9.01
C ALA A 52 16.23 27.72 7.52
N CYS A 53 15.13 27.56 6.77
CA CYS A 53 15.17 27.30 5.33
C CYS A 53 15.80 28.50 4.59
N GLU A 54 16.90 28.29 3.89
CA GLU A 54 17.55 29.31 3.04
C GLU A 54 16.99 29.23 1.62
N CYS A 55 16.28 30.26 1.20
CA CYS A 55 15.45 30.31 0.01
C CYS A 55 16.13 30.79 -1.27
N ASP A 56 17.39 31.23 -1.21
CA ASP A 56 18.11 31.88 -2.31
C ASP A 56 19.37 31.15 -2.80
N ALA A 57 19.57 29.87 -2.42
CA ALA A 57 20.70 29.09 -2.91
C ALA A 57 20.47 28.65 -4.37
N PRO A 58 21.34 28.98 -5.34
CA PRO A 58 21.17 28.56 -6.72
C PRO A 58 21.49 27.08 -6.88
N LEU A 59 20.51 26.31 -7.37
CA LEU A 59 20.75 24.97 -7.88
C LEU A 59 21.31 25.09 -9.30
N ASP A 60 22.46 24.52 -9.56
CA ASP A 60 23.09 24.50 -10.88
C ASP A 60 22.20 23.78 -11.90
N ALA A 61 21.72 24.56 -12.88
CA ALA A 61 20.86 24.08 -13.95
C ALA A 61 21.70 23.40 -15.06
N GLY A 62 21.62 22.09 -15.13
CA GLY A 62 22.05 21.32 -16.30
C GLY A 62 21.11 21.55 -17.48
N THR A 63 21.63 22.04 -18.57
CA THR A 63 20.93 22.41 -19.79
C THR A 63 20.27 21.22 -20.50
N ALA A 64 18.94 21.25 -20.63
CA ALA A 64 18.18 20.36 -21.52
C ALA A 64 18.09 21.00 -22.94
N ARG A 65 18.44 20.22 -23.96
CA ARG A 65 18.19 20.54 -25.37
C ARG A 65 16.76 20.14 -25.73
N ALA A 66 16.04 21.06 -26.34
CA ALA A 66 14.78 20.78 -26.99
C ALA A 66 15.02 20.29 -28.42
N ASP A 67 14.35 19.22 -28.81
CA ASP A 67 14.10 18.93 -30.24
C ASP A 67 12.61 18.61 -30.40
N GLY A 68 12.02 19.33 -31.35
CA GLY A 68 10.60 19.24 -31.68
C GLY A 68 10.31 18.11 -32.67
N GLY A 69 9.15 17.52 -32.53
CA GLY A 69 8.59 16.56 -33.49
C GLY A 69 7.07 16.63 -33.47
N GLU A 70 6.53 16.95 -34.63
CA GLU A 70 5.12 17.22 -34.92
C GLU A 70 4.22 15.98 -34.79
N GLY A 71 2.96 16.29 -34.61
CA GLY A 71 1.83 15.45 -34.29
C GLY A 71 1.45 14.30 -35.23
N ALA A 72 0.69 13.41 -34.69
CA ALA A 72 -0.23 12.57 -35.42
C ALA A 72 -1.48 12.32 -34.55
N ASP A 73 -2.56 12.91 -35.00
CA ASP A 73 -3.93 12.69 -34.61
C ASP A 73 -4.31 11.22 -34.88
N ALA A 74 -4.67 10.47 -33.86
CA ALA A 74 -5.27 9.15 -34.04
C ALA A 74 -6.55 9.07 -33.21
N GLY A 75 -7.65 9.46 -33.84
CA GLY A 75 -8.98 9.22 -33.34
C GLY A 75 -9.21 7.74 -33.05
N ALA A 76 -9.36 7.40 -31.78
CA ALA A 76 -9.80 6.08 -31.36
C ALA A 76 -11.27 5.90 -31.77
N ARG A 77 -11.50 5.05 -32.77
CA ARG A 77 -12.82 4.49 -33.05
C ARG A 77 -13.20 3.56 -31.91
N ALA A 78 -14.37 3.79 -31.32
CA ALA A 78 -15.06 2.78 -30.52
C ALA A 78 -15.28 1.54 -31.43
N GLY A 79 -14.49 0.53 -31.20
CA GLY A 79 -14.60 -0.75 -31.87
C GLY A 79 -14.74 -1.83 -30.81
N ASP A 80 -15.82 -2.61 -30.92
CA ASP A 80 -16.11 -3.88 -30.29
C ASP A 80 -15.17 -4.27 -29.13
N ALA A 81 -15.61 -4.03 -27.90
CA ALA A 81 -15.09 -4.76 -26.75
C ALA A 81 -15.49 -6.22 -26.96
N GLY A 82 -14.60 -7.00 -27.56
CA GLY A 82 -14.76 -8.43 -27.64
C GLY A 82 -14.99 -8.97 -26.25
N VAL A 83 -15.94 -9.89 -26.12
CA VAL A 83 -16.18 -10.67 -24.91
C VAL A 83 -14.82 -11.24 -24.46
N GLU A 84 -14.24 -10.67 -23.42
CA GLU A 84 -13.03 -11.20 -22.80
C GLU A 84 -13.44 -12.52 -22.16
N VAL A 85 -13.15 -13.60 -22.83
CA VAL A 85 -13.39 -14.95 -22.30
C VAL A 85 -12.45 -15.07 -21.12
N CYS A 86 -13.02 -15.17 -19.91
CA CYS A 86 -12.26 -15.57 -18.74
C CYS A 86 -11.56 -16.90 -19.05
N ARG A 87 -10.27 -16.84 -19.26
CA ARG A 87 -9.44 -18.03 -19.44
C ARG A 87 -9.05 -18.50 -18.05
N GLU A 88 -8.88 -19.80 -17.91
CA GLU A 88 -8.50 -20.53 -16.70
C GLU A 88 -8.04 -19.64 -15.54
N LEU A 89 -8.90 -19.46 -14.53
CA LEU A 89 -8.65 -18.58 -13.38
C LEU A 89 -7.55 -19.13 -12.44
N GLY A 90 -7.11 -20.35 -12.68
CA GLY A 90 -6.09 -21.04 -11.90
C GLY A 90 -6.62 -21.63 -10.59
N PRO A 91 -5.75 -22.05 -9.67
CA PRO A 91 -6.18 -22.69 -8.43
C PRO A 91 -6.97 -21.73 -7.53
N VAL A 92 -7.98 -22.28 -6.84
CA VAL A 92 -8.85 -21.53 -5.93
C VAL A 92 -8.05 -20.94 -4.78
N ARG A 93 -8.06 -19.59 -4.69
CA ARG A 93 -7.38 -18.77 -3.70
C ARG A 93 -8.31 -17.65 -3.23
N ALA A 94 -7.78 -16.61 -2.62
CA ALA A 94 -8.57 -15.44 -2.20
C ALA A 94 -9.29 -14.77 -3.38
N PHE A 95 -8.64 -14.75 -4.53
CA PHE A 95 -9.16 -14.37 -5.86
C PHE A 95 -8.17 -14.88 -6.93
N PRO A 96 -8.55 -14.96 -8.20
CA PRO A 96 -7.64 -15.34 -9.28
C PRO A 96 -6.41 -14.45 -9.32
N GLY A 97 -5.22 -15.07 -9.26
CA GLY A 97 -3.94 -14.34 -9.22
C GLY A 97 -3.49 -13.90 -7.82
N ALA A 98 -4.19 -14.25 -6.75
CA ALA A 98 -3.70 -14.07 -5.38
C ALA A 98 -2.45 -14.91 -5.14
N VAL A 99 -1.41 -14.32 -4.54
CA VAL A 99 -0.13 -14.94 -4.24
C VAL A 99 0.31 -14.64 -2.80
N GLY A 100 1.39 -15.28 -2.36
CA GLY A 100 1.97 -15.04 -1.04
C GLY A 100 1.26 -15.76 0.09
N PHE A 101 1.59 -15.38 1.31
CA PHE A 101 1.12 -16.07 2.52
C PHE A 101 -0.40 -15.94 2.74
N GLY A 102 -0.98 -14.78 2.37
CA GLY A 102 -2.42 -14.55 2.50
C GLY A 102 -3.27 -15.15 1.38
N ALA A 103 -2.66 -15.74 0.35
CA ALA A 103 -3.39 -16.22 -0.84
C ALA A 103 -4.49 -17.25 -0.55
N GLY A 104 -4.38 -17.98 0.56
CA GLY A 104 -5.37 -18.94 1.02
C GLY A 104 -6.58 -18.32 1.73
N ALA A 105 -6.64 -17.00 1.88
CA ALA A 105 -7.79 -16.34 2.52
C ALA A 105 -9.09 -16.67 1.81
N ARG A 106 -10.08 -17.05 2.58
CA ARG A 106 -11.42 -17.37 2.05
C ARG A 106 -12.29 -16.13 1.90
N GLY A 107 -11.97 -15.08 2.68
CA GLY A 107 -12.82 -13.90 2.71
C GLY A 107 -14.27 -14.25 2.98
N GLY A 108 -15.17 -13.65 2.22
CA GLY A 108 -16.61 -13.86 2.30
C GLY A 108 -17.17 -15.05 1.50
N ARG A 109 -16.32 -15.90 0.95
CA ARG A 109 -16.73 -17.03 0.08
C ARG A 109 -17.82 -17.89 0.72
N GLY A 110 -18.88 -18.18 -0.03
CA GLY A 110 -20.03 -18.96 0.41
C GLY A 110 -20.96 -18.21 1.37
N GLY A 111 -20.71 -16.92 1.59
CA GLY A 111 -21.51 -16.08 2.46
C GLY A 111 -22.61 -15.31 1.73
N ARG A 112 -23.25 -14.41 2.45
CA ARG A 112 -24.27 -13.53 1.86
C ARG A 112 -23.61 -12.36 1.12
N VAL A 113 -24.23 -11.90 0.07
CA VAL A 113 -23.87 -10.62 -0.56
C VAL A 113 -24.54 -9.48 0.21
N ILE A 114 -23.79 -8.41 0.46
CA ILE A 114 -24.31 -7.18 1.08
C ILE A 114 -24.00 -6.02 0.14
N VAL A 115 -25.04 -5.36 -0.31
CA VAL A 115 -24.96 -4.22 -1.23
C VAL A 115 -24.82 -2.94 -0.43
N VAL A 116 -23.76 -2.17 -0.69
CA VAL A 116 -23.60 -0.80 -0.19
C VAL A 116 -24.23 0.14 -1.21
N ASP A 117 -25.31 0.80 -0.84
CA ASP A 117 -26.13 1.66 -1.72
C ASP A 117 -26.16 3.13 -1.29
N THR A 118 -25.43 3.49 -0.24
CA THR A 118 -25.29 4.86 0.26
C THR A 118 -23.85 5.24 0.55
N LEU A 119 -23.53 6.54 0.39
CA LEU A 119 -22.27 7.14 0.82
C LEU A 119 -22.31 7.67 2.28
N ALA A 120 -23.41 7.45 3.00
CA ALA A 120 -23.50 7.80 4.41
C ALA A 120 -22.46 7.00 5.23
N ASP A 121 -21.89 7.61 6.27
CA ASP A 121 -20.94 6.95 7.16
C ASP A 121 -21.57 5.77 7.91
N ASP A 122 -22.85 5.90 8.30
CA ASP A 122 -23.57 4.95 9.15
C ASP A 122 -25.02 4.78 8.70
N GLY A 123 -25.69 3.76 9.23
CA GLY A 123 -27.07 3.44 8.97
C GLY A 123 -27.27 2.40 7.87
N PRO A 124 -28.55 2.09 7.54
CA PRO A 124 -28.86 1.05 6.56
C PRO A 124 -28.23 1.29 5.19
N GLY A 125 -27.63 0.24 4.62
CA GLY A 125 -26.98 0.28 3.31
C GLY A 125 -25.57 0.90 3.32
N SER A 126 -25.05 1.32 4.48
CA SER A 126 -23.69 1.87 4.59
C SER A 126 -22.60 0.79 4.58
N LEU A 127 -21.39 1.19 4.20
CA LEU A 127 -20.22 0.31 4.29
C LEU A 127 -19.95 -0.12 5.76
N ARG A 128 -20.18 0.77 6.72
CA ARG A 128 -20.02 0.47 8.15
C ARG A 128 -20.96 -0.63 8.61
N GLU A 129 -22.23 -0.59 8.20
CA GLU A 129 -23.18 -1.68 8.50
C GLU A 129 -22.72 -3.00 7.89
N ALA A 130 -22.30 -2.99 6.62
CA ALA A 130 -21.82 -4.18 5.93
C ALA A 130 -20.59 -4.80 6.61
N LEU A 131 -19.64 -3.98 7.04
CA LEU A 131 -18.43 -4.46 7.74
C LEU A 131 -18.73 -4.99 9.15
N SER A 132 -19.72 -4.43 9.84
CA SER A 132 -20.14 -4.83 11.18
C SER A 132 -21.01 -6.09 11.19
N ALA A 133 -21.47 -6.53 10.04
CA ALA A 133 -22.32 -7.69 9.91
C ALA A 133 -21.56 -8.99 10.25
N SER A 134 -22.19 -9.90 10.99
CA SER A 134 -21.60 -11.19 11.36
C SER A 134 -21.73 -12.25 10.27
N GLY A 135 -20.85 -13.23 10.28
CA GLY A 135 -20.79 -14.36 9.34
C GLY A 135 -20.14 -14.00 7.99
N PRO A 136 -19.87 -15.02 7.15
CA PRO A 136 -19.24 -14.81 5.85
C PRO A 136 -20.07 -13.89 4.96
N ARG A 137 -19.39 -12.92 4.30
CA ARG A 137 -20.05 -11.91 3.48
C ARG A 137 -19.16 -11.32 2.40
N VAL A 138 -19.74 -11.08 1.25
CA VAL A 138 -19.13 -10.32 0.16
C VAL A 138 -19.83 -8.96 0.08
N VAL A 139 -19.06 -7.89 0.22
CA VAL A 139 -19.55 -6.51 0.17
C VAL A 139 -19.32 -5.96 -1.24
N VAL A 140 -20.43 -5.65 -1.92
CA VAL A 140 -20.45 -5.06 -3.25
C VAL A 140 -21.06 -3.66 -3.19
N PHE A 141 -20.86 -2.83 -4.22
CA PHE A 141 -21.27 -1.43 -4.21
C PHE A 141 -22.21 -1.11 -5.37
N ALA A 142 -23.36 -0.56 -5.04
CA ALA A 142 -24.32 0.01 -5.98
C ALA A 142 -24.22 1.56 -6.08
N VAL A 143 -23.24 2.15 -5.39
CA VAL A 143 -23.00 3.59 -5.33
C VAL A 143 -21.53 3.88 -5.62
N SER A 144 -21.23 5.08 -6.13
CA SER A 144 -19.88 5.59 -6.33
C SER A 144 -19.69 6.97 -5.70
N GLY A 145 -18.51 7.23 -5.20
CA GLY A 145 -18.19 8.51 -4.56
C GLY A 145 -17.27 8.36 -3.36
N THR A 146 -17.18 9.42 -2.57
CA THR A 146 -16.37 9.45 -1.35
C THR A 146 -17.25 9.31 -0.11
N ILE A 147 -16.97 8.32 0.72
CA ILE A 147 -17.57 8.15 2.04
C ILE A 147 -16.74 8.98 3.02
N LEU A 148 -17.38 9.96 3.69
CA LEU A 148 -16.75 10.74 4.75
C LEU A 148 -16.97 10.03 6.09
N LEU A 149 -15.91 9.52 6.67
CA LEU A 149 -15.93 8.73 7.90
C LEU A 149 -15.88 9.64 9.13
N GLU A 150 -16.86 9.55 9.99
CA GLU A 150 -16.92 10.25 11.29
C GLU A 150 -16.17 9.48 12.40
N SER A 151 -15.74 8.26 12.12
CA SER A 151 -14.88 7.42 12.96
C SER A 151 -14.27 6.28 12.13
N SER A 152 -13.26 5.59 12.67
CA SER A 152 -12.67 4.41 12.00
C SER A 152 -13.72 3.40 11.57
N LEU A 153 -13.61 2.88 10.37
CA LEU A 153 -14.28 1.64 9.97
C LEU A 153 -13.59 0.46 10.66
N ARG A 154 -14.32 -0.28 11.47
CA ARG A 154 -13.78 -1.43 12.20
C ARG A 154 -14.17 -2.73 11.52
N ILE A 155 -13.20 -3.61 11.31
CA ILE A 155 -13.41 -4.98 10.83
C ILE A 155 -13.03 -5.92 11.98
N THR A 156 -14.03 -6.36 12.73
CA THR A 156 -13.88 -7.26 13.88
C THR A 156 -14.52 -8.62 13.63
N GLU A 157 -15.46 -8.68 12.69
CA GLU A 157 -16.14 -9.91 12.30
C GLU A 157 -15.37 -10.57 11.15
N PRO A 158 -15.00 -11.85 11.27
CA PRO A 158 -14.20 -12.55 10.26
C PRO A 158 -15.01 -12.85 8.98
N HIS A 159 -14.29 -13.37 7.98
CA HIS A 159 -14.85 -13.83 6.70
C HIS A 159 -15.54 -12.72 5.91
N VAL A 160 -14.77 -11.70 5.51
CA VAL A 160 -15.28 -10.62 4.67
C VAL A 160 -14.44 -10.42 3.41
N THR A 161 -15.11 -10.27 2.28
CA THR A 161 -14.54 -9.75 1.03
C THR A 161 -15.18 -8.40 0.74
N VAL A 162 -14.37 -7.36 0.56
CA VAL A 162 -14.80 -6.04 0.11
C VAL A 162 -14.36 -5.87 -1.35
N ALA A 163 -15.34 -5.85 -2.25
CA ALA A 163 -15.13 -5.84 -3.70
C ALA A 163 -15.37 -4.42 -4.28
N GLY A 164 -14.43 -3.50 -4.06
CA GLY A 164 -14.54 -2.11 -4.51
C GLY A 164 -14.66 -1.94 -6.03
N GLN A 165 -14.23 -2.93 -6.82
CA GLN A 165 -14.35 -2.93 -8.27
C GLN A 165 -15.79 -3.02 -8.79
N THR A 166 -16.75 -3.42 -7.95
CA THR A 166 -18.17 -3.49 -8.31
C THR A 166 -18.86 -2.12 -8.32
N ALA A 167 -18.25 -1.13 -7.68
CA ALA A 167 -18.81 0.21 -7.63
C ALA A 167 -18.97 0.80 -9.04
N PRO A 168 -20.11 1.46 -9.33
CA PRO A 168 -20.30 2.12 -10.62
C PRO A 168 -19.40 3.36 -10.78
N GLY A 169 -19.40 3.96 -11.95
CA GLY A 169 -18.78 5.26 -12.22
C GLY A 169 -17.29 5.32 -11.84
N GLY A 170 -16.93 6.21 -10.95
CA GLY A 170 -15.56 6.47 -10.51
C GLY A 170 -15.06 5.56 -9.37
N GLY A 171 -15.88 4.63 -8.87
CA GLY A 171 -15.52 3.76 -7.74
C GLY A 171 -15.74 4.39 -6.37
N ILE A 172 -15.12 3.81 -5.32
CA ILE A 172 -15.27 4.23 -3.92
C ILE A 172 -13.96 4.79 -3.37
N ALA A 173 -14.07 5.92 -2.68
CA ALA A 173 -13.01 6.48 -1.85
C ALA A 173 -13.49 6.64 -0.40
N LEU A 174 -12.57 6.49 0.54
CA LEU A 174 -12.76 6.73 1.96
C LEU A 174 -11.92 7.94 2.37
N ARG A 175 -12.52 8.88 3.05
CA ARG A 175 -11.87 10.04 3.66
C ARG A 175 -12.31 10.13 5.12
N THR A 176 -11.45 10.53 6.03
CA THR A 176 -11.86 10.82 7.41
C THR A 176 -12.30 12.28 7.56
N ALA A 177 -13.25 12.52 8.44
CA ALA A 177 -13.55 13.89 8.88
C ALA A 177 -12.36 14.43 9.69
N ASP A 178 -12.14 15.72 9.64
CA ASP A 178 -10.93 16.36 10.20
C ASP A 178 -10.74 16.17 11.72
N HIS A 179 -11.81 15.81 12.46
CA HIS A 179 -11.71 15.49 13.88
C HIS A 179 -11.32 14.03 14.18
N VAL A 180 -11.26 13.17 13.15
CA VAL A 180 -10.87 11.76 13.30
C VAL A 180 -9.34 11.68 13.31
N ASN A 181 -8.79 11.23 14.42
CA ASN A 181 -7.35 11.10 14.66
C ASN A 181 -6.91 9.65 14.87
N THR A 182 -7.60 8.73 14.25
CA THR A 182 -7.39 7.27 14.27
C THR A 182 -7.39 6.73 12.85
N PRO A 183 -6.96 5.46 12.62
CA PRO A 183 -6.93 4.89 11.27
C PRO A 183 -8.28 4.98 10.56
N ALA A 184 -8.28 5.21 9.24
CA ALA A 184 -9.51 5.17 8.47
C ALA A 184 -10.15 3.76 8.51
N ILE A 185 -9.33 2.71 8.34
CA ILE A 185 -9.74 1.32 8.53
C ILE A 185 -8.90 0.69 9.64
N LEU A 186 -9.55 0.04 10.59
CA LEU A 186 -8.92 -0.73 11.66
C LEU A 186 -9.43 -2.16 11.63
N SER A 187 -8.55 -3.11 11.29
CA SER A 187 -8.88 -4.54 11.20
C SER A 187 -8.22 -5.34 12.31
N SER A 188 -8.98 -6.26 12.90
CA SER A 188 -8.49 -7.28 13.83
C SER A 188 -9.12 -8.66 13.59
N ALA A 189 -9.67 -8.88 12.40
CA ALA A 189 -10.42 -10.08 12.06
C ALA A 189 -9.59 -11.02 11.17
N ASP A 190 -9.91 -12.31 11.23
CA ASP A 190 -9.41 -13.34 10.31
C ASP A 190 -10.17 -13.30 8.98
N GLU A 191 -9.57 -13.85 7.94
CA GLU A 191 -10.22 -14.09 6.64
C GLU A 191 -10.75 -12.80 6.01
N VAL A 192 -9.86 -11.83 5.81
CA VAL A 192 -10.21 -10.51 5.27
C VAL A 192 -9.60 -10.31 3.88
N VAL A 193 -10.42 -9.97 2.91
CA VAL A 193 -10.00 -9.61 1.55
C VAL A 193 -10.54 -8.23 1.22
N ILE A 194 -9.66 -7.24 0.95
CA ILE A 194 -10.05 -5.87 0.59
C ILE A 194 -9.42 -5.52 -0.75
N ARG A 195 -10.27 -5.15 -1.72
CA ARG A 195 -9.83 -4.86 -3.08
C ARG A 195 -10.44 -3.58 -3.65
N TYR A 196 -9.65 -2.86 -4.43
CA TYR A 196 -10.03 -1.69 -5.24
C TYR A 196 -10.66 -0.52 -4.46
N LEU A 197 -10.31 -0.37 -3.19
CA LEU A 197 -10.68 0.83 -2.43
C LEU A 197 -9.58 1.90 -2.55
N ARG A 198 -10.00 3.17 -2.50
CA ARG A 198 -9.12 4.31 -2.28
C ARG A 198 -9.27 4.77 -0.85
N VAL A 199 -8.22 4.69 -0.06
CA VAL A 199 -8.27 5.08 1.35
C VAL A 199 -7.33 6.25 1.57
N ARG A 200 -7.89 7.43 1.81
CA ARG A 200 -7.19 8.71 1.85
C ARG A 200 -7.67 9.56 3.03
N PRO A 201 -7.22 9.23 4.26
CA PRO A 201 -7.71 9.92 5.45
C PRO A 201 -7.53 11.44 5.39
N GLY A 202 -6.34 11.91 5.10
CA GLY A 202 -5.96 13.32 5.23
C GLY A 202 -5.54 13.69 6.66
N PRO A 203 -5.14 14.96 6.89
CA PRO A 203 -4.70 15.41 8.19
C PRO A 203 -5.87 15.54 9.18
N SER A 204 -5.62 15.25 10.45
CA SER A 204 -6.56 15.51 11.55
C SER A 204 -6.37 16.90 12.15
N THR A 205 -7.39 17.45 12.79
CA THR A 205 -7.32 18.74 13.51
C THR A 205 -6.35 18.67 14.68
N GLU A 206 -6.40 17.56 15.44
CA GLU A 206 -5.51 17.32 16.56
C GLU A 206 -4.35 16.43 16.12
N PRO A 207 -3.12 16.72 16.55
CA PRO A 207 -1.97 15.90 16.21
C PRO A 207 -2.15 14.43 16.63
N SER A 208 -1.75 13.51 15.75
CA SER A 208 -1.89 12.08 15.97
C SER A 208 -0.70 11.30 15.39
N ASN A 209 -0.36 10.18 16.02
CA ASN A 209 0.53 9.15 15.52
C ASN A 209 -0.25 7.87 15.18
N SER A 210 -1.47 8.02 14.72
CA SER A 210 -2.35 6.88 14.43
C SER A 210 -3.31 7.17 13.27
N VAL A 211 -3.09 8.22 12.49
CA VAL A 211 -3.89 8.47 11.29
C VAL A 211 -3.26 7.72 10.13
N ASP A 212 -3.55 6.42 10.09
CA ASP A 212 -3.18 5.53 8.99
C ASP A 212 -4.32 5.42 7.99
N ALA A 213 -4.01 5.07 6.74
CA ALA A 213 -5.09 4.70 5.82
C ALA A 213 -5.70 3.35 6.23
N ILE A 214 -4.86 2.38 6.57
CA ILE A 214 -5.30 1.11 7.16
C ILE A 214 -4.31 0.62 8.22
N THR A 215 -4.84 0.20 9.38
CA THR A 215 -4.09 -0.53 10.40
C THR A 215 -4.69 -1.92 10.59
N VAL A 216 -3.83 -2.94 10.55
CA VAL A 216 -4.19 -4.34 10.88
C VAL A 216 -3.47 -4.70 12.17
N THR A 217 -4.23 -4.94 13.25
CA THR A 217 -3.67 -5.20 14.59
C THR A 217 -3.68 -6.67 14.99
N ALA A 218 -4.44 -7.50 14.30
CA ALA A 218 -4.53 -8.94 14.55
C ALA A 218 -5.19 -9.63 13.35
N GLY A 219 -5.26 -10.94 13.40
CA GLY A 219 -5.97 -11.76 12.41
C GLY A 219 -5.03 -12.50 11.47
N ARG A 220 -5.59 -13.48 10.78
CA ARG A 220 -4.88 -14.36 9.85
C ARG A 220 -5.61 -14.43 8.51
N ASN A 221 -4.85 -14.81 7.48
CA ASN A 221 -5.38 -14.93 6.11
C ASN A 221 -5.98 -13.61 5.65
N ILE A 222 -5.10 -12.60 5.48
CA ILE A 222 -5.50 -11.25 5.11
C ILE A 222 -4.88 -10.88 3.76
N VAL A 223 -5.72 -10.38 2.86
CA VAL A 223 -5.26 -9.87 1.56
C VAL A 223 -5.73 -8.45 1.33
N LEU A 224 -4.77 -7.55 1.13
CA LEU A 224 -5.00 -6.19 0.66
C LEU A 224 -4.49 -6.12 -0.78
N ALA A 225 -5.40 -6.02 -1.75
CA ALA A 225 -4.99 -6.09 -3.15
C ALA A 225 -5.65 -5.02 -4.03
N ASN A 226 -4.85 -4.43 -4.92
CA ASN A 226 -5.33 -3.41 -5.86
C ASN A 226 -5.98 -2.18 -5.19
N ASN A 227 -5.59 -1.84 -3.97
CA ASN A 227 -6.07 -0.63 -3.30
C ASN A 227 -5.10 0.54 -3.52
N SER A 228 -5.60 1.75 -3.35
CA SER A 228 -4.78 2.96 -3.28
C SER A 228 -4.83 3.53 -1.87
N PHE A 229 -3.71 3.49 -1.18
CA PHE A 229 -3.53 4.04 0.16
C PHE A 229 -2.67 5.28 0.08
N SER A 230 -3.19 6.43 0.53
CA SER A 230 -2.44 7.68 0.48
C SER A 230 -2.95 8.71 1.49
N TRP A 231 -2.13 9.75 1.74
CA TRP A 231 -2.47 10.92 2.55
C TRP A 231 -2.69 10.59 4.04
N ALA A 232 -2.08 9.53 4.52
CA ALA A 232 -1.99 9.27 5.95
C ALA A 232 -1.02 10.26 6.63
N VAL A 233 -1.19 10.48 7.92
CA VAL A 233 -0.31 11.32 8.75
C VAL A 233 0.82 10.48 9.34
N ASP A 234 0.54 9.22 9.63
CA ASP A 234 1.53 8.23 10.08
C ASP A 234 1.84 7.27 8.92
N GLU A 235 1.40 6.02 8.92
CA GLU A 235 1.60 5.10 7.81
C GLU A 235 0.41 5.05 6.85
N ASN A 236 0.70 4.94 5.55
CA ASN A 236 -0.36 4.58 4.61
C ASN A 236 -0.88 3.14 4.86
N VAL A 237 0.02 2.21 5.20
CA VAL A 237 -0.36 0.83 5.57
C VAL A 237 0.45 0.40 6.79
N ASN A 238 -0.25 0.03 7.85
CA ASN A 238 0.32 -0.37 9.13
C ASN A 238 -0.14 -1.80 9.49
N LEU A 239 0.81 -2.72 9.60
CA LEU A 239 0.60 -4.05 10.16
C LEU A 239 1.27 -4.09 11.52
N TRP A 240 0.51 -4.33 12.59
CA TRP A 240 1.02 -4.23 13.95
C TRP A 240 0.49 -5.35 14.85
N TYR A 241 1.30 -5.82 15.79
CA TYR A 241 0.99 -6.92 16.70
C TYR A 241 0.78 -8.29 16.01
N ASP A 242 -0.23 -9.07 16.42
CA ASP A 242 -0.40 -10.50 16.16
C ASP A 242 -1.02 -10.83 14.78
N ALA A 243 -0.83 -10.01 13.76
CA ALA A 243 -1.33 -10.33 12.43
C ALA A 243 -0.39 -11.26 11.66
N SER A 244 -0.94 -12.25 10.95
CA SER A 244 -0.14 -13.24 10.22
C SER A 244 -0.83 -13.73 8.94
N ASP A 245 -0.05 -14.40 8.09
CA ASP A 245 -0.52 -14.90 6.79
C ASP A 245 -1.14 -13.79 5.95
N ILE A 246 -0.32 -12.74 5.72
CA ILE A 246 -0.77 -11.50 5.08
C ILE A 246 -0.14 -11.37 3.70
N THR A 247 -0.95 -11.01 2.73
CA THR A 247 -0.47 -10.55 1.43
C THR A 247 -0.95 -9.12 1.16
N VAL A 248 -0.01 -8.25 0.81
CA VAL A 248 -0.26 -6.91 0.29
C VAL A 248 0.25 -6.90 -1.15
N GLN A 249 -0.65 -6.89 -2.14
CA GLN A 249 -0.26 -7.02 -3.54
C GLN A 249 -0.93 -6.02 -4.47
N ASP A 250 -0.22 -5.60 -5.50
CA ASP A 250 -0.73 -4.75 -6.57
C ASP A 250 -1.32 -3.41 -6.07
N ASN A 251 -0.93 -2.91 -4.87
CA ASN A 251 -1.43 -1.66 -4.32
C ASN A 251 -0.55 -0.47 -4.71
N LEU A 252 -1.17 0.71 -4.82
CA LEU A 252 -0.49 1.99 -4.88
C LEU A 252 -0.47 2.62 -3.48
N ILE A 253 0.72 2.73 -2.88
CA ILE A 253 0.96 3.24 -1.53
C ILE A 253 1.75 4.53 -1.67
N SER A 254 1.08 5.69 -1.58
CA SER A 254 1.72 6.93 -2.02
C SER A 254 1.37 8.14 -1.17
N GLU A 255 2.26 9.13 -1.20
CA GLU A 255 2.00 10.47 -0.66
C GLU A 255 1.52 10.48 0.80
N ALA A 256 2.11 9.67 1.67
CA ALA A 256 1.97 9.92 3.10
C ALA A 256 2.41 11.36 3.39
N LEU A 257 1.67 12.09 4.24
CA LEU A 257 1.86 13.53 4.44
C LEU A 257 3.17 13.81 5.20
N PHE A 258 3.99 14.73 4.68
CA PHE A 258 5.36 14.90 5.14
C PHE A 258 5.46 15.80 6.39
N ASP A 259 5.15 17.08 6.30
CA ASP A 259 5.12 18.01 7.44
C ASP A 259 3.66 18.34 7.76
N SER A 260 3.02 17.44 8.47
CA SER A 260 1.58 17.50 8.72
C SER A 260 1.28 17.42 10.23
N THR A 261 0.16 16.80 10.60
CA THR A 261 -0.36 16.81 11.98
C THR A 261 0.14 15.62 12.83
N HIS A 262 1.37 15.15 12.58
CA HIS A 262 1.96 14.09 13.40
C HIS A 262 2.39 14.60 14.79
N THR A 263 2.23 13.77 15.83
CA THR A 263 2.52 14.16 17.23
C THR A 263 3.97 14.53 17.50
N TYR A 264 4.91 14.04 16.69
CA TYR A 264 6.33 14.38 16.88
C TYR A 264 6.65 15.83 16.50
N GLY A 265 5.76 16.53 15.76
CA GLY A 265 6.02 17.87 15.25
C GLY A 265 7.26 17.94 14.33
N LEU A 266 7.58 16.83 13.68
CA LEU A 266 8.66 16.65 12.73
C LEU A 266 8.10 15.98 11.48
N PRO A 267 8.74 16.14 10.31
CA PRO A 267 8.33 15.47 9.09
C PRO A 267 8.20 13.96 9.27
N HIS A 268 7.03 13.40 8.87
CA HIS A 268 6.70 12.00 9.06
C HIS A 268 5.81 11.48 7.93
N SER A 269 6.40 11.06 6.82
CA SER A 269 5.71 10.57 5.64
C SER A 269 6.10 9.10 5.43
N LYS A 270 5.28 8.17 5.90
CA LYS A 270 5.64 6.74 5.94
C LYS A 270 4.74 5.90 5.06
N GLY A 271 5.36 5.07 4.21
CA GLY A 271 4.63 4.23 3.26
C GLY A 271 3.98 3.03 3.94
N PHE A 272 4.81 2.14 4.50
CA PHE A 272 4.36 0.84 5.02
C PHE A 272 5.24 0.37 6.18
N ILE A 273 4.62 -0.15 7.21
CA ILE A 273 5.32 -0.86 8.28
C ILE A 273 4.70 -2.24 8.53
N ALA A 274 5.55 -3.26 8.73
CA ALA A 274 5.19 -4.47 9.44
C ALA A 274 5.96 -4.47 10.77
N GLY A 275 5.23 -4.27 11.85
CA GLY A 275 5.76 -4.10 13.21
C GLY A 275 6.02 -5.42 13.94
N PRO A 276 6.18 -5.35 15.28
CA PRO A 276 6.46 -6.52 16.10
C PRO A 276 5.35 -7.56 16.02
N ASP A 277 5.73 -8.82 16.21
CA ASP A 277 4.85 -9.99 16.31
C ASP A 277 4.06 -10.35 15.04
N ASN A 278 4.16 -9.57 13.96
CA ASN A 278 3.65 -10.00 12.68
C ASN A 278 4.48 -11.16 12.12
N ALA A 279 3.83 -12.06 11.41
CA ALA A 279 4.50 -13.20 10.81
C ALA A 279 3.92 -13.54 9.43
N ARG A 280 4.78 -14.07 8.55
CA ARG A 280 4.37 -14.56 7.24
C ARG A 280 3.70 -13.47 6.40
N VAL A 281 4.52 -12.43 6.05
CA VAL A 281 4.06 -11.26 5.28
C VAL A 281 4.66 -11.29 3.87
N SER A 282 3.82 -11.21 2.85
CA SER A 282 4.22 -11.06 1.45
C SER A 282 3.84 -9.67 0.92
N LEU A 283 4.83 -8.92 0.43
CA LEU A 283 4.66 -7.68 -0.31
C LEU A 283 4.98 -7.95 -1.78
N VAL A 284 3.95 -7.93 -2.64
CA VAL A 284 4.10 -8.36 -4.03
C VAL A 284 3.54 -7.32 -4.99
N ARG A 285 4.36 -6.84 -5.91
CA ARG A 285 3.94 -5.91 -6.98
C ARG A 285 3.26 -4.63 -6.47
N ASN A 286 3.68 -4.11 -5.32
CA ASN A 286 3.21 -2.81 -4.85
C ASN A 286 4.07 -1.67 -5.43
N VAL A 287 3.48 -0.51 -5.55
CA VAL A 287 4.17 0.74 -5.88
C VAL A 287 4.16 1.65 -4.66
N PHE A 288 5.35 2.01 -4.19
CA PHE A 288 5.56 3.02 -3.15
C PHE A 288 6.06 4.30 -3.80
N ALA A 289 5.31 5.39 -3.72
CA ALA A 289 5.68 6.63 -4.39
C ALA A 289 5.49 7.86 -3.49
N HIS A 290 6.47 8.76 -3.50
CA HIS A 290 6.40 10.02 -2.76
C HIS A 290 6.15 9.85 -1.24
N ASN A 291 6.66 8.81 -0.64
CA ASN A 291 6.75 8.67 0.81
C ASN A 291 8.19 8.93 1.23
N ASP A 292 8.38 9.64 2.32
CA ASP A 292 9.70 9.98 2.85
C ASP A 292 10.52 8.73 3.15
N ASP A 293 9.91 7.77 3.84
CA ASP A 293 10.57 6.57 4.36
C ASP A 293 9.59 5.38 4.44
N ARG A 294 10.08 4.23 4.89
CA ARG A 294 9.30 2.99 5.04
C ARG A 294 8.64 2.53 3.73
N ASN A 295 9.48 2.32 2.71
CA ASN A 295 9.04 1.88 1.38
C ASN A 295 9.55 0.45 1.00
N PRO A 296 9.26 -0.62 1.80
CA PRO A 296 8.63 -0.68 3.12
C PRO A 296 9.63 -0.68 4.29
N LEU A 297 9.14 -0.59 5.54
CA LEU A 297 9.86 -1.03 6.74
C LEU A 297 9.32 -2.39 7.19
N MET A 298 10.18 -3.39 7.17
CA MET A 298 9.91 -4.71 7.75
C MET A 298 10.61 -4.77 9.12
N GLY A 299 9.86 -4.45 10.16
CA GLY A 299 10.34 -4.38 11.54
C GLY A 299 10.60 -5.77 12.11
N CYS A 300 9.72 -6.29 12.89
CA CYS A 300 9.88 -7.57 13.57
C CYS A 300 9.15 -8.74 12.87
N ALA A 301 8.61 -8.52 11.67
CA ALA A 301 7.93 -9.56 10.89
C ALA A 301 8.90 -10.59 10.30
N HIS A 302 8.57 -11.86 10.37
CA HIS A 302 9.31 -12.95 9.74
C HIS A 302 8.52 -14.26 9.68
N PRO A 303 8.68 -15.12 8.66
CA PRO A 303 9.38 -14.82 7.41
C PRO A 303 8.60 -13.80 6.56
N TYR A 304 9.25 -13.18 5.58
CA TYR A 304 8.59 -12.28 4.65
C TYR A 304 9.18 -12.33 3.24
N GLU A 305 8.36 -11.95 2.29
CA GLU A 305 8.69 -11.90 0.87
C GLU A 305 8.47 -10.48 0.34
N LEU A 306 9.46 -9.94 -0.36
CA LEU A 306 9.36 -8.68 -1.08
C LEU A 306 9.66 -8.98 -2.55
N ILE A 307 8.62 -9.16 -3.34
CA ILE A 307 8.71 -9.61 -4.73
C ILE A 307 8.13 -8.56 -5.66
N ASN A 308 8.97 -8.06 -6.59
CA ASN A 308 8.52 -7.13 -7.64
C ASN A 308 7.84 -5.85 -7.13
N ASN A 309 8.31 -5.23 -6.07
CA ASN A 309 7.81 -3.93 -5.65
C ASN A 309 8.59 -2.81 -6.33
N VAL A 310 7.94 -1.68 -6.56
CA VAL A 310 8.54 -0.46 -7.11
C VAL A 310 8.57 0.60 -6.03
N GLY A 311 9.76 1.16 -5.73
CA GLY A 311 9.93 2.34 -4.90
C GLY A 311 10.30 3.55 -5.77
N TYR A 312 9.62 4.65 -5.63
CA TYR A 312 9.86 5.87 -6.39
C TYR A 312 9.90 7.10 -5.52
N ASN A 313 10.91 7.95 -5.71
CA ASN A 313 11.02 9.27 -5.09
C ASN A 313 10.93 9.25 -3.56
N GLY A 314 11.42 8.19 -2.91
CA GLY A 314 11.61 8.14 -1.47
C GLY A 314 12.76 9.08 -1.06
N TYR A 315 12.53 9.90 -0.05
CA TYR A 315 13.52 10.90 0.36
C TYR A 315 14.70 10.27 1.11
N GLN A 316 14.43 9.29 1.99
CA GLN A 316 15.48 8.63 2.77
C GLN A 316 15.93 7.32 2.11
N VAL A 317 15.56 6.17 2.64
CA VAL A 317 15.88 4.86 2.04
C VAL A 317 14.65 4.28 1.36
N GLY A 318 14.87 3.42 0.38
CA GLY A 318 13.78 2.72 -0.29
C GLY A 318 13.09 1.75 0.65
N ALA A 319 13.86 0.86 1.28
CA ALA A 319 13.35 -0.11 2.23
C ALA A 319 14.27 -0.27 3.44
N ALA A 320 13.69 -0.69 4.56
CA ALA A 320 14.43 -1.03 5.76
C ALA A 320 13.96 -2.38 6.33
N MET A 321 14.89 -3.15 6.90
CA MET A 321 14.62 -4.46 7.46
C MET A 321 15.33 -4.64 8.79
N ALA A 322 14.59 -5.05 9.82
CA ALA A 322 15.17 -5.51 11.08
C ALA A 322 15.13 -7.05 11.14
N LEU A 323 16.29 -7.68 11.32
CA LEU A 323 16.41 -9.12 11.36
C LEU A 323 16.43 -9.61 12.82
N SER A 324 15.61 -10.59 13.14
CA SER A 324 15.60 -11.30 14.40
C SER A 324 15.89 -12.79 14.19
N GLU A 325 16.10 -13.55 15.26
CA GLU A 325 16.29 -15.00 15.16
C GLU A 325 15.13 -15.66 14.39
N GLY A 326 15.45 -16.51 13.44
CA GLY A 326 14.48 -17.18 12.57
C GLY A 326 14.05 -16.39 11.35
N THR A 327 14.48 -15.14 11.18
CA THR A 327 14.17 -14.34 9.99
C THR A 327 14.62 -15.04 8.71
N ARG A 328 13.71 -15.08 7.71
CA ARG A 328 13.98 -15.51 6.34
C ARG A 328 13.32 -14.55 5.38
N VAL A 329 14.07 -14.09 4.41
CA VAL A 329 13.63 -13.06 3.45
C VAL A 329 13.93 -13.52 2.03
N ASN A 330 12.93 -13.47 1.17
CA ASN A 330 13.11 -13.40 -0.28
C ASN A 330 12.94 -11.95 -0.75
N PHE A 331 14.00 -11.39 -1.32
CA PHE A 331 14.02 -10.04 -1.86
C PHE A 331 14.35 -10.10 -3.36
N VAL A 332 13.32 -10.14 -4.22
CA VAL A 332 13.49 -10.50 -5.63
C VAL A 332 12.76 -9.53 -6.56
N GLY A 333 13.44 -9.09 -7.60
CA GLY A 333 12.84 -8.33 -8.68
C GLY A 333 12.34 -6.93 -8.31
N ASN A 334 12.77 -6.35 -7.18
CA ASN A 334 12.31 -5.02 -6.77
C ASN A 334 13.07 -3.93 -7.51
N VAL A 335 12.39 -2.83 -7.82
CA VAL A 335 12.94 -1.70 -8.57
C VAL A 335 12.81 -0.42 -7.76
N TYR A 336 13.91 0.28 -7.55
CA TYR A 336 13.92 1.59 -6.93
C TYR A 336 14.32 2.63 -7.96
N LEU A 337 13.52 3.68 -8.11
CA LEU A 337 13.70 4.75 -9.07
C LEU A 337 13.96 6.06 -8.33
N ALA A 338 14.95 6.80 -8.81
CA ALA A 338 15.19 8.16 -8.34
C ALA A 338 14.09 9.10 -8.87
N GLY A 339 13.57 9.96 -8.01
CA GLY A 339 12.73 11.08 -8.37
C GLY A 339 13.38 12.40 -7.93
N PRO A 340 12.70 13.54 -8.08
CA PRO A 340 13.25 14.86 -7.77
C PRO A 340 13.68 15.03 -6.30
N MET A 341 12.98 14.36 -5.37
CA MET A 341 13.26 14.46 -3.93
C MET A 341 14.17 13.32 -3.43
N HIS A 342 14.56 12.41 -4.31
CA HIS A 342 15.36 11.24 -3.94
C HIS A 342 16.72 11.65 -3.40
N ARG A 343 16.99 11.28 -2.16
CA ARG A 343 18.29 11.47 -1.53
C ARG A 343 19.25 10.37 -2.00
N PRO A 344 20.41 10.76 -2.56
CA PRO A 344 21.36 9.76 -3.02
C PRO A 344 21.98 8.99 -1.86
N SER A 345 21.49 7.78 -1.58
CA SER A 345 22.14 6.84 -0.66
C SER A 345 23.02 5.84 -1.41
N ARG A 346 24.01 5.27 -0.72
CA ARG A 346 24.85 4.20 -1.28
C ARG A 346 24.05 2.93 -1.50
N TYR A 347 23.20 2.61 -0.53
CA TYR A 347 22.33 1.45 -0.55
C TYR A 347 20.87 1.89 -0.54
N GLN A 348 20.05 1.21 -1.29
CA GLN A 348 18.62 1.50 -1.37
C GLN A 348 17.83 0.75 -0.29
N VAL A 349 18.40 -0.30 0.25
CA VAL A 349 17.83 -1.11 1.32
C VAL A 349 18.81 -1.15 2.49
N ILE A 350 18.34 -0.83 3.68
CA ILE A 350 19.12 -0.91 4.90
C ILE A 350 18.65 -2.08 5.76
N VAL A 351 19.60 -2.91 6.18
CA VAL A 351 19.37 -4.07 7.04
C VAL A 351 20.03 -3.83 8.40
N SER A 352 19.33 -4.12 9.47
CA SER A 352 19.89 -4.12 10.84
C SER A 352 19.54 -5.43 11.57
N GLY A 353 20.23 -5.73 12.66
CA GLY A 353 19.72 -6.68 13.65
C GLY A 353 18.60 -6.02 14.47
N SER A 354 17.60 -6.80 14.92
CA SER A 354 16.60 -6.30 15.85
C SER A 354 17.29 -5.83 17.14
N ASP A 355 16.84 -4.70 17.68
CA ASP A 355 17.41 -4.07 18.88
C ASP A 355 18.93 -3.85 18.83
N GLY A 356 19.49 -3.63 17.63
CA GLY A 356 20.94 -3.51 17.43
C GLY A 356 21.73 -4.80 17.64
N GLY A 357 21.04 -5.93 17.67
CA GLY A 357 21.62 -7.27 17.80
C GLY A 357 22.42 -7.71 16.57
N PRO A 358 23.07 -8.88 16.64
CA PRO A 358 23.83 -9.41 15.50
C PRO A 358 22.91 -9.76 14.33
N LEU A 359 23.45 -9.63 13.12
CA LEU A 359 22.76 -10.07 11.91
C LEU A 359 22.62 -11.61 11.90
N VAL A 360 21.48 -12.08 11.40
CA VAL A 360 21.15 -13.52 11.31
C VAL A 360 21.85 -14.14 10.11
N PRO A 361 22.67 -15.20 10.29
CA PRO A 361 23.31 -15.87 9.17
C PRO A 361 22.31 -16.51 8.20
N GLU A 362 22.66 -16.54 6.90
CA GLU A 362 21.88 -17.19 5.83
C GLU A 362 20.38 -16.87 5.85
N SER A 363 20.04 -15.59 6.13
CA SER A 363 18.66 -15.17 6.37
C SER A 363 18.02 -14.44 5.21
N ILE A 364 18.81 -13.95 4.24
CA ILE A 364 18.28 -13.15 3.12
C ILE A 364 18.73 -13.77 1.79
N TYR A 365 17.77 -14.01 0.90
CA TYR A 365 18.00 -14.29 -0.50
C TYR A 365 17.70 -13.04 -1.35
N VAL A 366 18.63 -12.65 -2.22
CA VAL A 366 18.55 -11.44 -3.04
C VAL A 366 18.80 -11.80 -4.50
N ARG A 367 17.91 -11.35 -5.41
CA ARG A 367 18.10 -11.57 -6.84
C ARG A 367 17.34 -10.54 -7.69
N ASP A 368 17.96 -10.13 -8.81
CA ASP A 368 17.36 -9.34 -9.88
C ASP A 368 16.70 -8.03 -9.40
N ASN A 369 17.38 -7.28 -8.51
CA ASN A 369 16.85 -5.99 -8.04
C ASN A 369 17.58 -4.84 -8.73
N LEU A 370 16.85 -3.79 -9.11
CA LEU A 370 17.39 -2.60 -9.76
C LEU A 370 17.30 -1.37 -8.85
N THR A 371 18.39 -0.61 -8.80
CA THR A 371 18.43 0.67 -8.09
C THR A 371 19.21 1.70 -8.90
N PRO A 372 19.08 3.00 -8.60
CA PRO A 372 19.76 4.05 -9.36
C PRO A 372 21.31 3.97 -9.31
N ARG A 373 21.88 3.30 -8.34
CA ARG A 373 23.33 3.31 -8.07
C ARG A 373 23.99 1.96 -7.92
N ALA A 374 23.24 0.89 -7.65
CA ALA A 374 23.82 -0.43 -7.53
C ALA A 374 24.33 -0.93 -8.88
N ASP A 375 25.44 -1.67 -8.85
CA ASP A 375 25.90 -2.42 -10.03
C ASP A 375 24.89 -3.52 -10.34
N PRO A 376 24.22 -3.51 -11.51
CA PRO A 376 23.22 -4.51 -11.85
C PRO A 376 23.79 -5.93 -12.00
N SER A 377 25.12 -6.08 -12.05
CA SER A 377 25.78 -7.39 -12.06
C SER A 377 26.03 -7.97 -10.66
N ASP A 378 25.79 -7.19 -9.61
CA ASP A 378 25.90 -7.61 -8.21
C ASP A 378 24.55 -7.46 -7.49
N ASP A 379 23.80 -8.54 -7.42
CA ASP A 379 22.48 -8.57 -6.75
C ASP A 379 22.52 -8.01 -5.31
N TRP A 380 23.67 -8.09 -4.63
CA TRP A 380 23.81 -7.66 -3.25
C TRP A 380 24.16 -6.17 -3.11
N ALA A 381 24.54 -5.50 -4.18
CA ALA A 381 24.88 -4.07 -4.16
C ALA A 381 23.68 -3.16 -3.77
N VAL A 382 22.46 -3.68 -3.80
CA VAL A 382 21.24 -2.97 -3.39
C VAL A 382 21.15 -2.79 -1.87
N MET A 383 21.77 -3.69 -1.08
CA MET A 383 21.62 -3.77 0.38
C MET A 383 22.88 -3.35 1.12
N GLY A 384 22.69 -2.57 2.17
CA GLY A 384 23.72 -2.24 3.16
C GLY A 384 23.29 -2.58 4.57
N TRP A 385 24.28 -2.70 5.44
CA TRP A 385 24.08 -2.86 6.87
C TRP A 385 24.24 -1.53 7.59
N GLY A 386 23.24 -1.17 8.41
CA GLY A 386 23.24 0.07 9.17
C GLY A 386 22.12 0.08 10.19
N GLY A 387 21.97 1.16 10.96
CA GLY A 387 20.80 1.34 11.82
C GLY A 387 19.56 1.66 10.99
N VAL A 388 18.47 0.94 11.18
CA VAL A 388 17.18 1.30 10.60
C VAL A 388 16.56 2.52 11.30
N HIS A 389 17.12 2.90 12.45
CA HIS A 389 16.75 4.05 13.23
C HIS A 389 17.99 4.93 13.44
N GLY A 390 17.92 6.21 13.10
CA GLY A 390 18.94 7.18 13.45
C GLY A 390 20.09 7.39 12.46
N GLY A 391 19.85 7.27 11.16
CA GLY A 391 20.51 8.17 10.24
C GLY A 391 21.78 7.76 9.53
N ASP A 392 22.35 6.55 9.65
CA ASP A 392 23.42 6.16 8.72
C ASP A 392 22.89 5.33 7.53
N TYR A 393 22.15 6.00 6.68
CA TYR A 393 21.65 5.43 5.42
C TYR A 393 22.76 5.14 4.40
N ASN A 394 24.00 5.49 4.70
CA ASN A 394 25.14 5.13 3.88
C ASN A 394 25.75 3.77 4.20
N GLY A 395 25.45 3.22 5.37
CA GLY A 395 25.72 1.84 5.77
C GLY A 395 27.07 1.26 5.37
N SER A 396 27.31 0.05 5.80
CA SER A 396 28.42 -0.81 5.35
C SER A 396 27.90 -1.87 4.38
N PRO A 397 28.75 -2.51 3.56
CA PRO A 397 28.34 -3.68 2.78
C PRO A 397 27.73 -4.75 3.66
N LEU A 398 26.64 -5.37 3.22
CA LEU A 398 26.01 -6.45 3.96
C LEU A 398 26.98 -7.65 4.08
N PRO A 399 27.25 -8.20 5.28
CA PRO A 399 28.16 -9.32 5.46
C PRO A 399 27.74 -10.54 4.64
N GLU A 400 28.69 -11.25 4.05
CA GLU A 400 28.42 -12.48 3.29
C GLU A 400 27.72 -13.55 4.12
N SER A 401 27.95 -13.57 5.43
CA SER A 401 27.33 -14.54 6.33
C SER A 401 25.80 -14.46 6.39
N VAL A 402 25.22 -13.33 6.00
CA VAL A 402 23.76 -13.13 5.97
C VAL A 402 23.13 -13.70 4.69
N ARG A 403 23.93 -13.95 3.67
CA ARG A 403 23.49 -14.31 2.33
C ARG A 403 23.01 -15.76 2.25
N ALA A 404 21.75 -15.97 1.87
CA ALA A 404 21.25 -17.25 1.41
C ALA A 404 21.54 -17.42 -0.10
N LEU A 405 21.99 -18.60 -0.52
CA LEU A 405 22.35 -18.87 -1.92
C LEU A 405 21.17 -19.35 -2.77
N THR A 406 20.11 -19.79 -2.12
CA THR A 406 18.88 -20.26 -2.77
C THR A 406 17.67 -19.59 -2.16
N PRO A 407 16.59 -19.36 -2.91
CA PRO A 407 15.36 -18.82 -2.35
C PRO A 407 14.79 -19.76 -1.30
N PHE A 408 14.08 -19.19 -0.33
CA PHE A 408 13.34 -19.95 0.66
C PHE A 408 11.98 -20.34 0.06
N GLU A 409 11.60 -21.59 0.24
CA GLU A 409 10.23 -22.07 -0.01
C GLU A 409 9.40 -21.75 1.23
N MET A 410 8.56 -20.71 1.17
CA MET A 410 7.86 -20.19 2.35
C MET A 410 6.36 -20.12 2.17
N SER A 411 5.88 -19.82 0.96
CA SER A 411 4.46 -19.68 0.64
C SER A 411 3.98 -20.82 -0.25
N ASP A 412 2.78 -21.34 -0.02
CA ASP A 412 2.12 -22.34 -0.88
C ASP A 412 1.64 -21.72 -2.22
N ALA A 413 1.68 -20.41 -2.31
CA ALA A 413 1.28 -19.64 -3.49
C ALA A 413 2.38 -18.62 -3.86
N PRO A 414 3.58 -19.07 -4.23
CA PRO A 414 4.68 -18.17 -4.55
C PRO A 414 4.33 -17.27 -5.75
N ALA A 415 4.76 -16.02 -5.67
CA ALA A 415 4.68 -15.13 -6.82
C ALA A 415 5.74 -15.52 -7.86
N GLU A 416 5.34 -15.63 -9.13
CA GLU A 416 6.29 -15.74 -10.23
C GLU A 416 6.95 -14.38 -10.47
N PRO A 417 8.28 -14.26 -10.32
CA PRO A 417 8.94 -12.98 -10.46
C PRO A 417 8.90 -12.45 -11.90
N ILE A 418 8.52 -11.20 -12.05
CA ILE A 418 8.67 -10.43 -13.29
C ILE A 418 10.13 -9.96 -13.33
N PRO A 419 10.84 -10.05 -14.48
CA PRO A 419 12.17 -9.46 -14.61
C PRO A 419 12.16 -7.98 -14.21
N ALA A 420 13.08 -7.55 -13.33
CA ALA A 420 13.08 -6.19 -12.81
C ALA A 420 13.09 -5.12 -13.89
N ALA A 421 13.76 -5.38 -15.02
CA ALA A 421 13.81 -4.47 -16.16
C ALA A 421 12.44 -4.24 -16.86
N GLU A 422 11.48 -5.15 -16.68
CA GLU A 422 10.15 -5.08 -17.29
C GLU A 422 9.08 -4.64 -16.29
N LEU A 423 9.43 -4.61 -14.99
CA LEU A 423 8.46 -4.50 -13.91
C LEU A 423 7.62 -3.22 -14.01
N VAL A 424 8.27 -2.08 -14.16
CA VAL A 424 7.59 -0.77 -14.15
C VAL A 424 6.53 -0.68 -15.23
N ASP A 425 6.88 -1.06 -16.46
CA ASP A 425 5.97 -1.02 -17.61
C ASP A 425 4.78 -1.99 -17.44
N ARG A 426 5.02 -3.15 -16.82
CA ARG A 426 3.96 -4.14 -16.58
C ARG A 426 3.04 -3.77 -15.42
N LEU A 427 3.57 -3.12 -14.39
CA LEU A 427 2.83 -2.88 -13.16
C LEU A 427 1.99 -1.60 -13.21
N LEU A 428 2.54 -0.49 -13.71
CA LEU A 428 1.89 0.82 -13.68
C LEU A 428 0.50 0.88 -14.34
N PRO A 429 0.19 0.12 -15.41
CA PRO A 429 -1.15 0.12 -15.99
C PRO A 429 -2.27 -0.32 -15.03
N THR A 430 -2.00 -1.25 -14.13
CA THR A 430 -3.02 -1.94 -13.32
C THR A 430 -2.90 -1.75 -11.81
N VAL A 431 -1.78 -1.24 -11.30
CA VAL A 431 -1.54 -1.06 -9.88
C VAL A 431 -2.53 -0.09 -9.23
N GLY A 432 -2.87 -0.34 -7.97
CA GLY A 432 -3.80 0.48 -7.20
C GLY A 432 -5.27 0.23 -7.56
N ALA A 433 -6.14 1.11 -7.11
CA ALA A 433 -7.57 1.05 -7.40
C ALA A 433 -7.89 1.47 -8.84
N SER A 434 -7.41 0.64 -9.79
CA SER A 434 -7.55 0.88 -11.23
C SER A 434 -8.94 0.52 -11.78
N ARG A 435 -9.76 -0.20 -11.02
CA ARG A 435 -11.15 -0.54 -11.33
C ARG A 435 -12.11 0.16 -10.37
N PRO A 436 -13.35 0.47 -10.83
CA PRO A 436 -13.79 0.43 -12.22
C PRO A 436 -13.05 1.43 -13.12
N LEU A 437 -12.51 2.51 -12.54
CA LEU A 437 -11.77 3.56 -13.25
C LEU A 437 -10.69 4.14 -12.33
N ARG A 438 -9.47 4.27 -12.83
CA ARG A 438 -8.40 4.98 -12.11
C ARG A 438 -8.75 6.46 -11.97
N ASP A 439 -8.69 7.02 -10.77
CA ASP A 439 -8.99 8.42 -10.54
C ASP A 439 -7.79 9.35 -10.84
N ALA A 440 -8.04 10.66 -10.74
CA ALA A 440 -7.04 11.68 -11.09
C ALA A 440 -5.81 11.68 -10.16
N VAL A 441 -5.96 11.29 -8.88
CA VAL A 441 -4.83 11.20 -7.93
C VAL A 441 -3.89 10.08 -8.33
N ASP A 442 -4.42 8.87 -8.51
CA ASP A 442 -3.62 7.72 -8.91
C ASP A 442 -3.02 7.90 -10.31
N ALA A 443 -3.79 8.51 -11.24
CA ALA A 443 -3.30 8.80 -12.58
C ALA A 443 -2.10 9.76 -12.56
N ARG A 444 -2.14 10.79 -11.70
CA ARG A 444 -1.03 11.72 -11.51
C ARG A 444 0.20 11.03 -10.93
N VAL A 445 0.05 10.24 -9.87
CA VAL A 445 1.16 9.52 -9.25
C VAL A 445 1.82 8.55 -10.26
N VAL A 446 1.02 7.84 -11.04
CA VAL A 446 1.53 6.97 -12.12
C VAL A 446 2.28 7.76 -13.18
N GLU A 447 1.78 8.95 -13.56
CA GLU A 447 2.46 9.81 -14.51
C GLU A 447 3.74 10.42 -13.93
N ASP A 448 3.76 10.78 -12.65
CA ASP A 448 4.97 11.24 -11.96
C ASP A 448 6.10 10.19 -12.04
N ILE A 449 5.76 8.91 -11.87
CA ILE A 449 6.74 7.82 -12.00
C ILE A 449 7.27 7.73 -13.44
N ARG A 450 6.40 7.85 -14.45
CA ARG A 450 6.78 7.76 -15.86
C ARG A 450 7.64 8.94 -16.32
N SER A 451 7.27 10.14 -15.86
CA SER A 451 7.93 11.38 -16.27
C SER A 451 9.10 11.79 -15.37
N GLY A 452 9.31 11.09 -14.24
CA GLY A 452 10.37 11.42 -13.29
C GLY A 452 10.08 12.71 -12.50
N THR A 453 8.81 12.99 -12.19
CA THR A 453 8.33 14.21 -11.51
C THR A 453 7.68 13.91 -10.16
N GLY A 454 7.03 14.91 -9.57
CA GLY A 454 6.33 14.80 -8.31
C GLY A 454 7.18 15.11 -7.09
N ARG A 455 6.57 15.17 -5.93
CA ARG A 455 7.21 15.58 -4.67
C ARG A 455 6.53 14.99 -3.45
N LEU A 456 7.15 15.11 -2.29
CA LEU A 456 6.48 14.98 -1.00
C LEU A 456 5.50 16.13 -0.81
N ILE A 457 4.40 15.91 -0.10
CA ILE A 457 3.38 16.92 0.17
C ILE A 457 3.05 16.94 1.66
N ASP A 458 2.67 18.11 2.17
CA ASP A 458 2.26 18.30 3.55
C ASP A 458 0.74 18.22 3.72
N HIS A 459 0.01 18.53 2.64
CA HIS A 459 -1.44 18.56 2.62
C HIS A 459 -2.00 18.16 1.25
N PRO A 460 -3.11 17.40 1.19
CA PRO A 460 -3.70 16.97 -0.08
C PRO A 460 -4.05 18.10 -1.05
N SER A 461 -4.38 19.31 -0.54
CA SER A 461 -4.70 20.47 -1.38
C SER A 461 -3.57 20.93 -2.29
N GLU A 462 -2.32 20.58 -1.98
CA GLU A 462 -1.16 20.93 -2.81
C GLU A 462 -1.15 20.23 -4.16
N VAL A 463 -1.90 19.13 -4.25
CA VAL A 463 -2.02 18.28 -5.45
C VAL A 463 -3.48 18.18 -5.93
N GLY A 464 -4.33 19.14 -5.57
CA GLY A 464 -5.71 19.23 -6.00
C GLY A 464 -6.75 18.65 -5.02
N GLY A 465 -6.33 18.03 -3.93
CA GLY A 465 -7.23 17.47 -2.91
C GLY A 465 -7.99 16.22 -3.38
N TRP A 466 -9.03 15.91 -2.64
CA TRP A 466 -9.91 14.78 -2.96
C TRP A 466 -10.72 15.06 -4.22
N PRO A 467 -10.58 14.25 -5.30
CA PRO A 467 -11.36 14.46 -6.51
C PRO A 467 -12.83 14.07 -6.29
N GLU A 468 -13.72 14.75 -6.98
CA GLU A 468 -15.06 14.22 -7.18
C GLU A 468 -14.97 12.98 -8.07
N LEU A 469 -15.41 11.83 -7.53
CA LEU A 469 -15.53 10.62 -8.32
C LEU A 469 -16.81 10.68 -9.16
N ALA A 470 -16.69 10.31 -10.42
CA ALA A 470 -17.85 10.31 -11.32
C ALA A 470 -18.96 9.41 -10.76
N SER A 471 -20.17 9.93 -10.69
CA SER A 471 -21.34 9.12 -10.38
C SER A 471 -21.65 8.15 -11.52
N GLY A 472 -22.22 6.99 -11.19
CA GLY A 472 -22.66 5.99 -12.15
C GLY A 472 -23.92 5.30 -11.66
N ALA A 473 -24.76 4.84 -12.57
CA ALA A 473 -25.82 3.92 -12.21
C ALA A 473 -25.21 2.52 -12.00
N PRO A 474 -25.62 1.79 -10.95
CA PRO A 474 -25.22 0.41 -10.80
C PRO A 474 -25.73 -0.43 -11.99
N LEU A 475 -25.03 -1.49 -12.30
CA LEU A 475 -25.54 -2.49 -13.23
C LEU A 475 -26.80 -3.13 -12.63
N PRO A 476 -27.83 -3.45 -13.45
CA PRO A 476 -28.98 -4.22 -12.97
C PRO A 476 -28.54 -5.55 -12.37
N ASP A 477 -29.09 -5.88 -11.22
CA ASP A 477 -28.89 -7.10 -10.43
C ASP A 477 -30.24 -7.34 -9.73
N ALA A 478 -31.09 -8.16 -10.37
CA ALA A 478 -32.52 -8.24 -10.04
C ALA A 478 -32.80 -9.03 -8.77
N ASP A 479 -31.92 -9.97 -8.41
CA ASP A 479 -32.04 -10.82 -7.22
C ASP A 479 -31.07 -10.44 -6.09
N ALA A 480 -30.23 -9.43 -6.35
CA ALA A 480 -29.26 -8.86 -5.40
C ALA A 480 -28.21 -9.88 -4.89
N ASP A 481 -27.75 -10.75 -5.76
CA ASP A 481 -26.73 -11.75 -5.48
C ASP A 481 -25.29 -11.27 -5.77
N GLY A 482 -25.15 -10.04 -6.34
CA GLY A 482 -23.89 -9.39 -6.64
C GLY A 482 -23.38 -9.65 -8.05
N MET A 483 -24.10 -10.41 -8.86
CA MET A 483 -23.82 -10.61 -10.28
C MET A 483 -24.72 -9.70 -11.12
N PRO A 484 -24.23 -9.01 -12.15
CA PRO A 484 -25.09 -8.25 -13.02
C PRO A 484 -25.96 -9.14 -13.93
N ASP A 485 -27.27 -8.85 -14.06
CA ASP A 485 -28.23 -9.57 -14.93
C ASP A 485 -27.67 -9.86 -16.33
N ALA A 486 -26.95 -8.90 -16.89
CA ALA A 486 -26.35 -9.04 -18.21
C ALA A 486 -25.20 -10.05 -18.24
N TRP A 487 -24.43 -10.16 -17.16
CA TRP A 487 -23.37 -11.14 -17.02
C TRP A 487 -23.94 -12.54 -16.90
N GLU A 488 -24.93 -12.73 -16.04
CA GLU A 488 -25.65 -13.99 -15.83
C GLU A 488 -26.30 -14.50 -17.11
N THR A 489 -27.05 -13.62 -17.80
CA THR A 489 -27.68 -13.96 -19.08
C THR A 489 -26.65 -14.43 -20.11
N ARG A 490 -25.49 -13.76 -20.21
CA ARG A 490 -24.40 -14.18 -21.13
C ARG A 490 -23.83 -15.55 -20.77
N ARG A 491 -23.82 -15.90 -19.48
CA ARG A 491 -23.34 -17.20 -18.96
C ARG A 491 -24.45 -18.26 -18.93
N GLY A 492 -25.70 -17.87 -19.20
CA GLY A 492 -26.87 -18.76 -19.19
C GLY A 492 -27.30 -19.14 -17.77
N LEU A 493 -27.07 -18.24 -16.83
CA LEU A 493 -27.60 -18.23 -15.46
C LEU A 493 -29.00 -17.57 -15.45
N ASP A 494 -29.69 -17.62 -14.32
CA ASP A 494 -31.03 -17.04 -14.15
C ASP A 494 -30.92 -15.76 -13.31
N PRO A 495 -31.05 -14.54 -13.88
CA PRO A 495 -30.97 -13.27 -13.17
C PRO A 495 -32.04 -13.04 -12.08
N THR A 496 -32.78 -14.05 -11.73
CA THR A 496 -33.80 -14.02 -10.67
C THR A 496 -33.63 -15.12 -9.62
N ASP A 497 -32.54 -15.91 -9.71
CA ASP A 497 -32.22 -16.97 -8.76
C ASP A 497 -30.92 -16.70 -7.99
N PRO A 498 -30.97 -16.06 -6.82
CA PRO A 498 -29.78 -15.71 -6.07
C PRO A 498 -28.98 -16.91 -5.54
N ALA A 499 -29.47 -18.12 -5.75
CA ALA A 499 -28.77 -19.32 -5.31
C ALA A 499 -27.64 -19.74 -6.26
N ASP A 500 -27.69 -19.34 -7.52
CA ASP A 500 -26.70 -19.72 -8.51
C ASP A 500 -25.38 -18.96 -8.40
N ALA A 501 -25.34 -17.84 -7.64
CA ALA A 501 -24.11 -17.09 -7.34
C ALA A 501 -22.97 -17.97 -6.79
N TRP A 502 -23.30 -18.95 -5.97
CA TRP A 502 -22.31 -19.81 -5.34
C TRP A 502 -22.16 -21.18 -6.03
N GLU A 503 -22.83 -21.39 -7.15
CA GLU A 503 -22.59 -22.56 -7.99
C GLU A 503 -21.27 -22.41 -8.75
N ASP A 504 -20.59 -23.53 -8.96
CA ASP A 504 -19.43 -23.67 -9.84
C ASP A 504 -19.92 -24.35 -11.12
N ARG A 505 -20.29 -23.55 -12.09
CA ARG A 505 -21.00 -24.05 -13.27
C ARG A 505 -20.10 -24.79 -14.26
N ASP A 506 -18.87 -24.36 -14.40
CA ASP A 506 -17.92 -24.94 -15.36
C ASP A 506 -16.98 -25.97 -14.72
N GLY A 507 -16.99 -26.09 -13.38
CA GLY A 507 -16.26 -27.09 -12.62
C GLY A 507 -14.77 -26.76 -12.43
N ASP A 508 -14.39 -25.47 -12.52
CA ASP A 508 -13.02 -25.03 -12.35
C ASP A 508 -12.64 -24.73 -10.88
N GLY A 509 -13.63 -24.75 -9.98
CA GLY A 509 -13.51 -24.54 -8.54
C GLY A 509 -13.87 -23.13 -8.08
N TRP A 510 -14.09 -22.17 -9.00
CA TRP A 510 -14.57 -20.84 -8.70
C TRP A 510 -16.10 -20.77 -8.80
N SER A 511 -16.71 -20.00 -7.92
CA SER A 511 -18.16 -19.77 -8.02
C SER A 511 -18.48 -18.72 -9.09
N ASN A 512 -19.72 -18.73 -9.59
CA ASN A 512 -20.19 -17.76 -10.58
C ASN A 512 -19.98 -16.31 -10.11
N LEU A 513 -20.24 -16.02 -8.83
CA LEU A 513 -19.99 -14.70 -8.26
C LEU A 513 -18.49 -14.33 -8.31
N GLU A 514 -17.61 -15.24 -7.93
CA GLU A 514 -16.17 -14.98 -7.97
C GLU A 514 -15.66 -14.74 -9.38
N GLU A 515 -16.18 -15.48 -10.35
CA GLU A 515 -15.91 -15.23 -11.76
C GLU A 515 -16.41 -13.85 -12.20
N SER A 516 -17.62 -13.45 -11.81
CA SER A 516 -18.20 -12.16 -12.18
C SER A 516 -17.39 -10.97 -11.64
N LEU A 517 -16.80 -11.11 -10.45
CA LEU A 517 -15.94 -10.09 -9.83
C LEU A 517 -14.62 -9.90 -10.59
N GLU A 518 -14.14 -10.92 -11.28
CA GLU A 518 -12.88 -10.84 -12.04
C GLU A 518 -13.08 -10.50 -13.51
N CYS A 519 -14.17 -10.96 -14.09
CA CYS A 519 -14.49 -10.85 -15.51
C CYS A 519 -15.89 -10.23 -15.70
N PRO A 520 -16.10 -8.96 -15.36
CA PRO A 520 -17.39 -8.27 -15.39
C PRO A 520 -18.00 -8.10 -16.79
#